data_108e6fca606e26c649290c62930aa429
#
_entry.id   108e6fca606e26c649290c62930aa429
#
_cell.length_a   1.000
_cell.length_b   1.000
_cell.length_c   1.000
_cell.angle_alpha   90.00
_cell.angle_beta   90.00
_cell.angle_gamma   90.00
#
_symmetry.space_group_name_H-M   'P 1'
#
loop_
_entity.id
_entity.type
_entity.pdbx_description
1 polymer ?
#
loop_
_entity_poly.entity_id
_entity_poly.type
_entity_poly.pdbx_seq_one_letter_code
_entity_poly.pdbx_strand_id
1 'polypeptide(L)'
;MKHMRISSLLKCTLGVLLAVSLADAASFSSYRDRDAGRFVLKEGKPFRPDKDIVTVVMREAIPRGGGYTYQYPRENPEPVLTDKYAMEGALSMQIELIASDYSGVAICIAGSVDLTPYMEDGVLEFWIKGEKGGENALFVLVDDGVKSGGESLQVKLRSKSFGDITKEWKHFSIPLKTFGETGVYWDAKNTREVMLPFSWANFKGFRIEVRKDENTAFKVWLDDIVIKKTMPEYMGPANYPFRNEF
;
A
#
# COMPACT_ATOMS: atom_id res chain seq x y z
N MET A 1 22.88 -0.97 -67.83
CA MET A 1 21.51 -0.93 -67.21
C MET A 1 21.50 -1.88 -66.04
N LYS A 2 21.53 -1.35 -64.82
CA LYS A 2 21.49 -2.16 -63.60
C LYS A 2 20.14 -1.95 -62.94
N HIS A 3 19.32 -2.99 -62.90
CA HIS A 3 18.08 -3.01 -62.10
C HIS A 3 18.44 -3.20 -60.63
N MET A 4 18.16 -2.19 -59.85
CA MET A 4 18.32 -2.20 -58.38
C MET A 4 17.03 -2.76 -57.74
N ARG A 5 17.17 -3.89 -57.07
CA ARG A 5 16.09 -4.51 -56.32
C ARG A 5 15.87 -3.73 -55.00
N ILE A 6 14.74 -3.04 -54.90
CA ILE A 6 14.24 -2.47 -53.66
C ILE A 6 13.07 -3.35 -53.20
N SER A 7 13.28 -4.31 -52.34
CA SER A 7 12.16 -5.05 -51.71
C SER A 7 12.45 -5.79 -50.40
N SER A 8 13.47 -5.40 -49.65
CA SER A 8 13.73 -6.11 -48.37
C SER A 8 13.72 -5.24 -47.12
N LEU A 9 13.52 -3.93 -47.22
CA LEU A 9 13.54 -3.04 -46.05
C LEU A 9 12.15 -2.69 -45.50
N LEU A 10 11.05 -3.06 -46.16
CA LEU A 10 9.70 -2.69 -45.73
C LEU A 10 8.99 -3.74 -44.87
N LYS A 11 9.59 -4.91 -44.68
CA LYS A 11 8.98 -6.00 -43.89
C LYS A 11 9.44 -6.07 -42.42
N CYS A 12 10.54 -5.40 -42.07
CA CYS A 12 11.02 -5.39 -40.67
C CYS A 12 10.44 -4.27 -39.80
N THR A 13 9.88 -3.21 -40.38
CA THR A 13 9.35 -2.08 -39.61
C THR A 13 7.90 -2.27 -39.16
N LEU A 14 7.14 -3.17 -39.77
CA LEU A 14 5.75 -3.43 -39.33
C LEU A 14 5.65 -4.43 -38.19
N GLY A 15 6.67 -5.26 -37.97
CA GLY A 15 6.70 -6.24 -36.88
C GLY A 15 7.07 -5.66 -35.53
N VAL A 16 7.79 -4.54 -35.52
CA VAL A 16 8.24 -3.92 -34.25
C VAL A 16 7.18 -2.96 -33.69
N LEU A 17 6.35 -2.37 -34.53
CA LEU A 17 5.26 -1.48 -34.08
C LEU A 17 4.05 -2.21 -33.51
N LEU A 18 3.82 -3.48 -33.83
CA LEU A 18 2.75 -4.29 -33.22
C LEU A 18 3.17 -4.91 -31.88
N ALA A 19 4.48 -5.03 -31.58
CA ALA A 19 4.95 -5.58 -30.30
C ALA A 19 4.95 -4.56 -29.17
N VAL A 20 4.95 -3.26 -29.45
CA VAL A 20 4.97 -2.19 -28.43
C VAL A 20 3.57 -1.82 -27.98
N SER A 21 2.53 -2.02 -28.78
CA SER A 21 1.15 -1.68 -28.42
C SER A 21 0.41 -2.76 -27.62
N LEU A 22 0.98 -3.97 -27.51
CA LEU A 22 0.41 -5.06 -26.69
C LEU A 22 1.05 -5.18 -25.30
N ALA A 23 2.10 -4.40 -25.01
CA ALA A 23 2.78 -4.45 -23.72
C ALA A 23 2.11 -3.56 -22.64
N ASP A 24 1.24 -2.62 -23.03
CA ASP A 24 0.57 -1.71 -22.09
C ASP A 24 -0.83 -2.18 -21.65
N ALA A 25 -1.33 -3.29 -22.17
CA ALA A 25 -2.70 -3.74 -21.91
C ALA A 25 -2.83 -4.93 -20.96
N ALA A 26 -1.72 -5.45 -20.43
CA ALA A 26 -1.80 -6.54 -19.47
C ALA A 26 -0.66 -6.43 -18.47
N SER A 27 -0.91 -5.78 -17.33
CA SER A 27 -0.13 -6.06 -16.14
C SER A 27 -0.48 -7.46 -15.67
N PHE A 28 0.05 -8.48 -16.35
CA PHE A 28 -0.07 -9.85 -15.88
C PHE A 28 0.79 -10.02 -14.63
N SER A 29 0.15 -10.07 -13.47
CA SER A 29 0.78 -10.58 -12.27
C SER A 29 0.98 -12.09 -12.45
N SER A 30 2.21 -12.54 -12.63
CA SER A 30 2.54 -13.95 -12.60
C SER A 30 2.73 -14.36 -11.14
N TYR A 31 1.70 -14.90 -10.53
CA TYR A 31 1.79 -15.55 -9.23
C TYR A 31 2.29 -17.00 -9.44
N ARG A 32 3.34 -17.38 -8.73
CA ARG A 32 3.81 -18.75 -8.67
C ARG A 32 3.12 -19.42 -7.49
N ASP A 33 2.18 -20.31 -7.80
CA ASP A 33 1.66 -21.26 -6.81
C ASP A 33 2.82 -22.10 -6.32
N ARG A 34 3.25 -21.88 -5.08
CA ARG A 34 4.38 -22.61 -4.48
C ARG A 34 4.12 -24.12 -4.37
N ASP A 35 2.86 -24.52 -4.32
CA ASP A 35 2.48 -25.92 -4.12
C ASP A 35 2.34 -26.69 -5.45
N ALA A 36 2.14 -26.02 -6.58
CA ALA A 36 1.87 -26.69 -7.86
C ALA A 36 2.91 -26.40 -8.96
N GLY A 37 3.83 -25.48 -8.78
CA GLY A 37 4.81 -25.11 -9.82
C GLY A 37 4.20 -24.53 -11.09
N ARG A 38 2.90 -24.23 -11.10
CA ARG A 38 2.16 -23.69 -12.24
C ARG A 38 1.90 -22.19 -12.09
N PHE A 39 2.08 -21.48 -13.19
CA PHE A 39 1.57 -20.10 -13.30
C PHE A 39 0.08 -20.20 -13.64
N VAL A 40 -0.78 -19.72 -12.77
CA VAL A 40 -2.21 -19.59 -13.04
C VAL A 40 -2.50 -18.13 -13.35
N LEU A 41 -2.90 -17.86 -14.59
CA LEU A 41 -3.46 -16.55 -14.96
C LEU A 41 -4.94 -16.59 -14.58
N LYS A 42 -5.34 -15.81 -13.60
CA LYS A 42 -6.75 -15.59 -13.28
C LYS A 42 -7.18 -14.25 -13.83
N GLU A 43 -8.37 -14.22 -14.43
CA GLU A 43 -9.04 -12.96 -14.71
C GLU A 43 -9.39 -12.32 -13.36
N GLY A 44 -8.81 -11.16 -13.11
CA GLY A 44 -9.10 -10.37 -11.93
C GLY A 44 -10.32 -9.48 -12.12
N LYS A 45 -10.84 -8.96 -11.02
CA LYS A 45 -11.82 -7.87 -11.06
C LYS A 45 -11.16 -6.60 -11.61
N PRO A 46 -11.90 -5.77 -12.35
CA PRO A 46 -11.33 -4.52 -12.86
C PRO A 46 -10.90 -3.61 -11.70
N PHE A 47 -9.76 -2.98 -11.85
CA PHE A 47 -9.33 -1.92 -10.94
C PHE A 47 -10.19 -0.67 -11.13
N ARG A 48 -10.29 0.12 -10.06
CA ARG A 48 -10.79 1.49 -10.18
C ARG A 48 -9.93 2.28 -11.16
N PRO A 49 -10.50 3.26 -11.89
CA PRO A 49 -9.74 4.09 -12.79
C PRO A 49 -8.50 4.70 -12.12
N ASP A 50 -7.36 4.64 -12.79
CA ASP A 50 -6.09 5.18 -12.28
C ASP A 50 -6.00 6.71 -12.32
N LYS A 51 -7.08 7.36 -12.70
CA LYS A 51 -7.19 8.80 -12.69
C LYS A 51 -6.97 9.31 -11.25
N ASP A 52 -6.08 10.29 -11.13
CA ASP A 52 -5.77 10.97 -9.87
C ASP A 52 -4.93 10.16 -8.85
N ILE A 53 -4.40 8.99 -9.24
CA ILE A 53 -3.45 8.26 -8.39
C ILE A 53 -2.11 9.01 -8.37
N VAL A 54 -1.67 9.36 -7.15
CA VAL A 54 -0.36 9.96 -6.88
C VAL A 54 0.71 8.87 -6.75
N THR A 55 0.40 7.82 -6.00
CA THR A 55 1.29 6.66 -5.86
C THR A 55 0.52 5.41 -5.48
N VAL A 56 1.01 4.27 -5.94
CA VAL A 56 0.53 2.93 -5.56
C VAL A 56 1.48 2.38 -4.50
N VAL A 57 0.94 2.07 -3.32
CA VAL A 57 1.69 1.38 -2.25
C VAL A 57 1.63 -0.13 -2.47
N MET A 58 0.45 -0.65 -2.79
CA MET A 58 0.25 -2.07 -3.10
C MET A 58 -0.98 -2.24 -3.99
N ARG A 59 -0.81 -3.00 -5.08
CA ARG A 59 -1.87 -3.44 -5.98
C ARG A 59 -1.38 -4.71 -6.66
N GLU A 60 -2.10 -5.83 -6.60
CA GLU A 60 -1.70 -7.13 -7.13
C GLU A 60 -0.32 -7.63 -6.67
N ALA A 61 0.59 -6.72 -6.44
CA ALA A 61 1.94 -6.92 -5.95
C ALA A 61 2.43 -5.63 -5.30
N ILE A 62 3.53 -5.71 -4.58
CA ILE A 62 4.28 -4.52 -4.19
C ILE A 62 4.87 -3.90 -5.46
N PRO A 63 4.80 -2.58 -5.65
CA PRO A 63 5.23 -1.93 -6.87
C PRO A 63 6.61 -2.39 -7.34
N ARG A 64 6.74 -2.67 -8.64
CA ARG A 64 8.00 -3.07 -9.26
C ARG A 64 9.06 -1.99 -9.04
N GLY A 65 10.30 -2.41 -8.80
CA GLY A 65 11.44 -1.50 -8.69
C GLY A 65 12.11 -1.48 -7.32
N GLY A 66 11.81 -2.43 -6.42
CA GLY A 66 12.49 -2.57 -5.12
C GLY A 66 11.62 -2.23 -3.90
N GLY A 67 10.30 -2.18 -4.05
CA GLY A 67 9.39 -2.20 -2.91
C GLY A 67 9.54 -3.52 -2.14
N TYR A 68 9.29 -3.49 -0.85
CA TYR A 68 9.46 -4.63 0.04
C TYR A 68 8.46 -4.60 1.18
N THR A 69 8.26 -5.76 1.79
CA THR A 69 7.56 -5.87 3.08
C THR A 69 8.53 -6.25 4.18
N TYR A 70 8.22 -5.87 5.39
CA TYR A 70 8.84 -6.42 6.58
C TYR A 70 7.83 -6.52 7.72
N GLN A 71 8.02 -7.50 8.57
CA GLN A 71 7.21 -7.73 9.77
C GLN A 71 8.05 -7.57 11.04
N TYR A 72 7.38 -7.22 12.10
CA TYR A 72 7.94 -7.18 13.44
C TYR A 72 6.86 -7.55 14.48
N PRO A 73 7.18 -8.34 15.48
CA PRO A 73 8.44 -9.07 15.59
C PRO A 73 8.62 -10.06 14.43
N ARG A 74 9.81 -10.65 14.29
CA ARG A 74 10.11 -11.61 13.20
C ARG A 74 9.27 -12.88 13.24
N GLU A 75 8.67 -13.17 14.39
CA GLU A 75 7.75 -14.28 14.63
C GLU A 75 6.39 -14.10 13.96
N ASN A 76 6.05 -12.89 13.52
CA ASN A 76 4.88 -12.69 12.67
C ASN A 76 5.06 -13.49 11.37
N PRO A 77 4.01 -14.16 10.90
CA PRO A 77 4.03 -14.74 9.57
C PRO A 77 4.35 -13.67 8.50
N GLU A 78 5.11 -14.07 7.49
CA GLU A 78 5.34 -13.18 6.35
C GLU A 78 4.00 -12.85 5.67
N PRO A 79 3.79 -11.60 5.24
CA PRO A 79 2.61 -11.24 4.46
C PRO A 79 2.59 -12.01 3.14
N VAL A 80 1.42 -12.52 2.77
CA VAL A 80 1.24 -13.40 1.63
C VAL A 80 0.23 -12.81 0.65
N LEU A 81 0.62 -12.71 -0.61
CA LEU A 81 -0.34 -12.44 -1.68
C LEU A 81 -1.20 -13.68 -1.90
N THR A 82 -2.51 -13.51 -1.93
CA THR A 82 -3.48 -14.59 -2.03
C THR A 82 -4.63 -14.23 -2.97
N ASP A 83 -5.10 -15.23 -3.70
CA ASP A 83 -6.29 -15.14 -4.55
C ASP A 83 -7.58 -15.56 -3.82
N LYS A 84 -7.45 -15.98 -2.56
CA LYS A 84 -8.60 -16.43 -1.75
C LYS A 84 -9.64 -15.33 -1.58
N TYR A 85 -9.18 -14.13 -1.37
CA TYR A 85 -10.01 -12.94 -1.31
C TYR A 85 -9.32 -11.86 -2.14
N ALA A 86 -10.04 -11.20 -3.04
CA ALA A 86 -9.61 -10.02 -3.74
C ALA A 86 -10.82 -9.10 -3.92
N MET A 87 -10.65 -7.82 -3.67
CA MET A 87 -11.68 -6.82 -3.90
C MET A 87 -11.53 -6.19 -5.28
N GLU A 88 -10.31 -5.86 -5.65
CA GLU A 88 -9.94 -5.42 -6.98
C GLU A 88 -8.83 -6.34 -7.53
N GLY A 89 -8.71 -6.44 -8.86
CA GLY A 89 -7.75 -7.37 -9.44
C GLY A 89 -7.99 -8.85 -9.07
N ALA A 90 -6.92 -9.61 -8.95
CA ALA A 90 -6.93 -11.04 -8.68
C ALA A 90 -6.36 -11.41 -7.30
N LEU A 91 -5.55 -10.54 -6.70
CA LEU A 91 -4.83 -10.83 -5.46
C LEU A 91 -5.05 -9.75 -4.42
N SER A 92 -5.04 -10.17 -3.17
CA SER A 92 -4.93 -9.28 -2.01
C SER A 92 -3.77 -9.72 -1.12
N MET A 93 -3.36 -8.90 -0.18
CA MET A 93 -2.32 -9.24 0.79
C MET A 93 -2.95 -9.70 2.10
N GLN A 94 -2.72 -10.95 2.45
CA GLN A 94 -3.04 -11.48 3.77
C GLN A 94 -1.95 -11.09 4.76
N ILE A 95 -2.34 -10.52 5.88
CA ILE A 95 -1.48 -10.14 6.99
C ILE A 95 -2.01 -10.80 8.26
N GLU A 96 -1.11 -11.47 8.96
CA GLU A 96 -1.39 -12.09 10.25
C GLU A 96 -0.41 -11.52 11.28
N LEU A 97 -0.96 -10.95 12.35
CA LEU A 97 -0.20 -10.35 13.43
C LEU A 97 -0.41 -11.15 14.70
N ILE A 98 0.68 -11.53 15.35
CA ILE A 98 0.63 -12.15 16.67
C ILE A 98 0.37 -11.11 17.76
N ALA A 99 -0.14 -11.54 18.91
CA ALA A 99 -0.22 -10.70 20.08
C ALA A 99 1.19 -10.37 20.60
N SER A 100 1.53 -9.08 20.60
CA SER A 100 2.81 -8.57 21.08
C SER A 100 2.67 -7.10 21.39
N ASP A 101 3.51 -6.55 22.25
CA ASP A 101 3.54 -5.12 22.55
C ASP A 101 3.78 -4.25 21.31
N TYR A 102 4.49 -4.80 20.33
CA TYR A 102 4.76 -4.20 19.05
C TYR A 102 4.68 -5.25 17.97
N SER A 103 3.59 -5.28 17.25
CA SER A 103 3.37 -6.21 16.15
C SER A 103 2.81 -5.48 14.94
N GLY A 104 3.44 -5.64 13.79
CA GLY A 104 3.01 -4.98 12.58
C GLY A 104 3.67 -5.52 11.33
N VAL A 105 3.09 -5.12 10.20
CA VAL A 105 3.62 -5.35 8.85
C VAL A 105 3.69 -4.03 8.11
N ALA A 106 4.84 -3.74 7.54
CA ALA A 106 5.05 -2.60 6.66
C ALA A 106 5.10 -3.03 5.20
N ILE A 107 4.53 -2.19 4.36
CA ILE A 107 4.55 -2.28 2.89
C ILE A 107 5.23 -1.01 2.40
N CYS A 108 6.47 -1.13 1.93
CA CYS A 108 7.31 -0.01 1.54
C CYS A 108 7.44 0.05 0.02
N ILE A 109 7.33 1.25 -0.53
CA ILE A 109 7.60 1.52 -1.95
C ILE A 109 9.11 1.61 -2.21
N ALA A 110 9.51 1.45 -3.47
CA ALA A 110 10.86 1.76 -3.89
C ALA A 110 11.11 3.28 -3.84
N GLY A 111 12.21 3.69 -3.20
CA GLY A 111 12.47 5.11 -3.00
C GLY A 111 11.48 5.78 -2.05
N SER A 112 11.24 7.06 -2.25
CA SER A 112 10.24 7.86 -1.52
C SER A 112 9.45 8.73 -2.48
N VAL A 113 8.26 9.18 -2.04
CA VAL A 113 7.39 10.07 -2.80
C VAL A 113 7.14 11.35 -2.01
N ASP A 114 7.22 12.50 -2.69
CA ASP A 114 6.83 13.78 -2.11
C ASP A 114 5.31 13.93 -2.11
N LEU A 115 4.71 13.83 -0.93
CA LEU A 115 3.29 14.02 -0.71
C LEU A 115 2.94 15.46 -0.25
N THR A 116 3.94 16.34 -0.06
CA THR A 116 3.71 17.72 0.37
C THR A 116 2.69 18.47 -0.50
N PRO A 117 2.70 18.34 -1.85
CA PRO A 117 1.72 19.02 -2.69
C PRO A 117 0.27 18.54 -2.53
N TYR A 118 0.09 17.39 -1.86
CA TYR A 118 -1.21 16.70 -1.75
C TYR A 118 -1.78 16.72 -0.33
N MET A 119 -1.18 17.45 0.60
CA MET A 119 -1.61 17.46 2.00
C MET A 119 -3.03 17.95 2.19
N GLU A 120 -3.49 18.89 1.37
CA GLU A 120 -4.84 19.46 1.48
C GLU A 120 -5.92 18.61 0.79
N ASP A 121 -5.57 17.97 -0.33
CA ASP A 121 -6.52 17.29 -1.20
C ASP A 121 -6.17 15.81 -1.44
N GLY A 122 -5.11 15.29 -0.83
CA GLY A 122 -4.72 13.89 -0.92
C GLY A 122 -5.45 13.01 0.08
N VAL A 123 -5.69 11.76 -0.33
CA VAL A 123 -6.29 10.71 0.50
C VAL A 123 -5.50 9.41 0.37
N LEU A 124 -5.35 8.72 1.49
CA LEU A 124 -4.98 7.31 1.52
C LEU A 124 -6.25 6.48 1.31
N GLU A 125 -6.27 5.66 0.29
CA GLU A 125 -7.37 4.73 0.04
C GLU A 125 -6.87 3.29 0.04
N PHE A 126 -7.69 2.39 0.60
CA PHE A 126 -7.46 0.95 0.55
C PHE A 126 -8.72 0.19 0.91
N TRP A 127 -8.75 -1.09 0.53
CA TRP A 127 -9.73 -2.04 1.01
C TRP A 127 -9.13 -2.89 2.12
N ILE A 128 -9.95 -3.18 3.12
CA ILE A 128 -9.59 -4.08 4.23
C ILE A 128 -10.74 -5.00 4.57
N LYS A 129 -10.41 -6.23 4.90
CA LYS A 129 -11.33 -7.26 5.38
C LYS A 129 -10.70 -7.95 6.59
N GLY A 130 -11.44 -8.06 7.67
CA GLY A 130 -11.06 -8.82 8.85
C GLY A 130 -11.46 -10.28 8.77
N GLU A 131 -10.77 -11.13 9.52
CA GLU A 131 -11.15 -12.54 9.68
C GLU A 131 -12.40 -12.68 10.55
N LYS A 132 -12.42 -11.97 11.67
CA LYS A 132 -13.48 -12.08 12.68
C LYS A 132 -14.43 -10.89 12.65
N GLY A 133 -13.97 -9.75 12.18
CA GLY A 133 -14.63 -8.45 12.34
C GLY A 133 -14.37 -7.88 13.73
N GLY A 134 -14.26 -6.55 13.79
CA GLY A 134 -13.93 -5.83 15.03
C GLY A 134 -12.44 -5.80 15.34
N GLU A 135 -11.57 -6.25 14.42
CA GLU A 135 -10.13 -6.06 14.53
C GLU A 135 -9.82 -4.57 14.72
N ASN A 136 -8.93 -4.28 15.64
CA ASN A 136 -8.53 -2.91 15.97
C ASN A 136 -7.04 -2.74 15.66
N ALA A 137 -6.76 -1.89 14.67
CA ALA A 137 -5.43 -1.68 14.16
C ALA A 137 -5.03 -0.20 14.20
N LEU A 138 -3.74 0.05 14.11
CA LEU A 138 -3.20 1.35 13.73
C LEU A 138 -2.88 1.33 12.24
N PHE A 139 -3.34 2.33 11.53
CA PHE A 139 -2.90 2.66 10.18
C PHE A 139 -1.77 3.66 10.30
N VAL A 140 -0.62 3.34 9.73
CA VAL A 140 0.61 4.08 9.94
C VAL A 140 1.21 4.47 8.59
N LEU A 141 1.55 5.73 8.43
CA LEU A 141 2.40 6.18 7.33
C LEU A 141 3.83 6.35 7.86
N VAL A 142 4.80 5.96 7.03
CA VAL A 142 6.22 6.04 7.37
C VAL A 142 6.96 6.92 6.39
N ASP A 143 7.93 7.69 6.88
CA ASP A 143 8.87 8.43 6.05
C ASP A 143 10.18 7.64 5.85
N ASP A 144 10.97 8.06 4.86
CA ASP A 144 12.30 7.49 4.57
C ASP A 144 13.42 8.20 5.35
N GLY A 145 13.06 9.10 6.25
CA GLY A 145 14.01 9.82 7.09
C GLY A 145 14.62 8.89 8.12
N VAL A 146 15.83 8.38 7.85
CA VAL A 146 16.58 7.59 8.82
C VAL A 146 16.92 8.43 10.04
N LYS A 147 16.39 8.03 11.18
CA LYS A 147 16.71 8.65 12.46
C LYS A 147 17.79 7.85 13.18
N SER A 148 18.27 8.40 14.26
CA SER A 148 19.24 7.71 15.13
C SER A 148 18.71 6.31 15.50
N GLY A 149 19.43 5.28 15.08
CA GLY A 149 19.02 3.89 15.31
C GLY A 149 18.34 3.18 14.12
N GLY A 150 18.21 3.85 12.94
CA GLY A 150 17.63 3.24 11.75
C GLY A 150 16.09 3.26 11.70
N GLU A 151 15.45 3.94 12.63
CA GLU A 151 13.99 4.06 12.70
C GLU A 151 13.49 5.18 11.79
N SER A 152 12.38 4.92 11.10
CA SER A 152 11.62 5.92 10.35
C SER A 152 10.63 6.64 11.25
N LEU A 153 10.37 7.93 10.97
CA LEU A 153 9.24 8.62 11.61
C LEU A 153 7.92 8.03 11.12
N GLN A 154 6.96 8.05 12.00
CA GLN A 154 5.64 7.44 11.78
C GLN A 154 4.55 8.39 12.23
N VAL A 155 3.49 8.52 11.43
CA VAL A 155 2.22 9.11 11.84
C VAL A 155 1.17 8.03 11.88
N LYS A 156 0.36 7.99 12.96
CA LYS A 156 -0.50 6.85 13.29
C LYS A 156 -1.95 7.28 13.50
N LEU A 157 -2.88 6.50 12.97
CA LEU A 157 -4.31 6.66 13.19
C LEU A 157 -4.94 5.34 13.62
N ARG A 158 -5.90 5.40 14.54
CA ARG A 158 -6.69 4.23 14.95
C ARG A 158 -7.71 3.88 13.89
N SER A 159 -7.81 2.60 13.50
CA SER A 159 -8.81 2.14 12.54
C SER A 159 -10.24 2.48 12.97
N LYS A 160 -10.53 2.36 14.25
CA LYS A 160 -11.84 2.69 14.84
C LYS A 160 -12.29 4.14 14.65
N SER A 161 -11.35 5.07 14.47
CA SER A 161 -11.70 6.47 14.18
C SER A 161 -12.37 6.65 12.82
N PHE A 162 -12.21 5.67 11.92
CA PHE A 162 -12.78 5.65 10.57
C PHE A 162 -13.84 4.55 10.41
N GLY A 163 -14.10 3.81 11.49
CA GLY A 163 -15.06 2.74 11.58
C GLY A 163 -14.43 1.35 11.71
N ASP A 164 -15.27 0.37 12.03
CA ASP A 164 -14.81 -0.98 12.33
C ASP A 164 -14.27 -1.68 11.08
N ILE A 165 -13.23 -2.49 11.26
CA ILE A 165 -12.83 -3.52 10.31
C ILE A 165 -13.88 -4.63 10.40
N THR A 166 -14.43 -5.06 9.27
CA THR A 166 -15.54 -6.02 9.23
C THR A 166 -15.13 -7.31 8.54
N LYS A 167 -15.95 -8.36 8.66
CA LYS A 167 -15.77 -9.60 7.91
C LYS A 167 -15.98 -9.43 6.40
N GLU A 168 -16.69 -8.38 6.01
CA GLU A 168 -16.83 -7.98 4.61
C GLU A 168 -15.75 -6.97 4.24
N TRP A 169 -15.49 -6.84 2.95
CA TRP A 169 -14.60 -5.81 2.46
C TRP A 169 -15.13 -4.43 2.78
N LYS A 170 -14.31 -3.61 3.39
CA LYS A 170 -14.60 -2.22 3.68
C LYS A 170 -13.57 -1.31 3.01
N HIS A 171 -14.06 -0.27 2.37
CA HIS A 171 -13.23 0.78 1.80
C HIS A 171 -12.94 1.84 2.84
N PHE A 172 -11.67 2.16 3.01
CA PHE A 172 -11.20 3.29 3.79
C PHE A 172 -10.70 4.37 2.84
N SER A 173 -11.08 5.62 3.11
CA SER A 173 -10.62 6.81 2.43
C SER A 173 -10.27 7.84 3.50
N ILE A 174 -8.99 8.06 3.73
CA ILE A 174 -8.49 8.83 4.87
C ILE A 174 -7.73 10.04 4.33
N PRO A 175 -8.21 11.28 4.58
CA PRO A 175 -7.47 12.48 4.18
C PRO A 175 -6.06 12.50 4.79
N LEU A 176 -5.04 12.81 4.00
CA LEU A 176 -3.64 12.82 4.45
C LEU A 176 -3.44 13.76 5.64
N LYS A 177 -4.08 14.93 5.63
CA LYS A 177 -4.01 15.90 6.72
C LYS A 177 -4.51 15.36 8.07
N THR A 178 -5.31 14.30 8.08
CA THR A 178 -5.80 13.68 9.32
C THR A 178 -4.66 13.01 10.10
N PHE A 179 -3.59 12.59 9.43
CA PHE A 179 -2.42 12.00 10.08
C PHE A 179 -1.58 13.03 10.86
N GLY A 180 -1.80 14.32 10.61
CA GLY A 180 -1.09 15.40 11.29
C GLY A 180 0.34 15.60 10.77
N GLU A 181 1.07 16.49 11.43
CA GLU A 181 2.41 16.90 11.02
C GLU A 181 3.52 16.38 11.94
N THR A 182 3.14 15.80 13.09
CA THR A 182 4.10 15.32 14.08
C THR A 182 4.20 13.82 14.01
N GLY A 183 5.36 13.33 13.62
CA GLY A 183 5.70 11.92 13.62
C GLY A 183 6.39 11.49 14.90
N VAL A 184 6.34 10.20 15.19
CA VAL A 184 7.02 9.55 16.30
C VAL A 184 7.95 8.48 15.81
N TYR A 185 9.05 8.25 16.53
CA TYR A 185 9.88 7.06 16.37
C TYR A 185 10.41 6.59 17.71
N TRP A 186 10.78 5.32 17.81
CA TRP A 186 11.39 4.75 18.99
C TRP A 186 12.92 4.96 18.95
N ASP A 187 13.44 5.72 19.92
CA ASP A 187 14.89 5.84 20.12
C ASP A 187 15.36 4.70 21.05
N ALA A 188 15.80 3.61 20.44
CA ALA A 188 16.25 2.43 21.18
C ALA A 188 17.43 2.70 22.11
N LYS A 189 18.31 3.66 21.77
CA LYS A 189 19.48 4.03 22.56
C LYS A 189 19.08 4.68 23.90
N ASN A 190 18.04 5.53 23.86
CA ASN A 190 17.57 6.26 25.02
C ASN A 190 16.26 5.68 25.60
N THR A 191 15.77 4.58 25.02
CA THR A 191 14.59 3.84 25.46
C THR A 191 13.37 4.75 25.61
N ARG A 192 13.12 5.60 24.60
CA ARG A 192 12.03 6.57 24.63
C ARG A 192 11.44 6.82 23.24
N GLU A 193 10.20 7.25 23.23
CA GLU A 193 9.62 7.84 22.02
C GLU A 193 10.14 9.26 21.81
N VAL A 194 10.42 9.60 20.57
CA VAL A 194 10.84 10.93 20.14
C VAL A 194 9.86 11.44 19.12
N MET A 195 9.40 12.66 19.32
CA MET A 195 8.47 13.35 18.42
C MET A 195 9.22 14.39 17.59
N LEU A 196 9.05 14.37 16.28
CA LEU A 196 9.64 15.31 15.34
C LEU A 196 8.63 15.60 14.22
N PRO A 197 8.79 16.70 13.47
CA PRO A 197 8.02 16.92 12.25
C PRO A 197 8.14 15.72 11.30
N PHE A 198 7.00 15.20 10.84
CA PHE A 198 6.96 14.14 9.83
C PHE A 198 7.32 14.69 8.46
N SER A 199 8.15 13.98 7.71
CA SER A 199 8.60 14.43 6.40
C SER A 199 7.67 13.94 5.29
N TRP A 200 6.64 14.69 4.99
CA TRP A 200 5.72 14.40 3.88
C TRP A 200 6.42 14.37 2.52
N ALA A 201 7.57 15.05 2.37
CA ALA A 201 8.39 14.97 1.17
C ALA A 201 9.10 13.62 0.99
N ASN A 202 9.10 12.76 2.00
CA ASN A 202 9.82 11.51 2.00
C ASN A 202 8.93 10.33 2.39
N PHE A 203 7.68 10.32 1.94
CA PHE A 203 6.78 9.19 2.20
C PHE A 203 7.36 7.90 1.65
N LYS A 204 7.40 6.86 2.51
CA LYS A 204 8.02 5.57 2.20
C LYS A 204 7.03 4.42 2.09
N GLY A 205 5.92 4.48 2.81
CA GLY A 205 4.98 3.38 2.76
C GLY A 205 3.92 3.38 3.85
N PHE A 206 3.11 2.34 3.80
CA PHE A 206 2.01 2.07 4.71
C PHE A 206 2.37 0.91 5.64
N ARG A 207 1.87 0.98 6.87
CA ARG A 207 2.05 -0.07 7.85
C ARG A 207 0.72 -0.30 8.58
N ILE A 208 0.43 -1.55 8.90
CA ILE A 208 -0.64 -1.94 9.81
C ILE A 208 -0.04 -2.52 11.09
N GLU A 209 -0.48 -2.05 12.24
CA GLU A 209 0.04 -2.47 13.54
C GLU A 209 -1.08 -2.92 14.47
N VAL A 210 -0.78 -3.83 15.38
CA VAL A 210 -1.60 -4.10 16.56
C VAL A 210 -1.41 -2.95 17.54
N ARG A 211 -2.50 -2.53 18.17
CA ARG A 211 -2.44 -1.57 19.26
C ARG A 211 -1.81 -2.21 20.50
N LYS A 212 -0.87 -1.49 21.10
CA LYS A 212 -0.20 -1.92 22.31
C LYS A 212 -1.16 -2.20 23.48
N ASP A 213 -2.19 -1.37 23.61
CA ASP A 213 -3.21 -1.46 24.67
C ASP A 213 -4.24 -2.58 24.44
N GLU A 214 -4.35 -3.10 23.22
CA GLU A 214 -5.25 -4.22 22.90
C GLU A 214 -4.52 -5.53 22.71
N ASN A 215 -3.25 -5.50 22.33
CA ASN A 215 -2.32 -6.63 22.20
C ASN A 215 -3.00 -7.96 21.78
N THR A 216 -3.81 -7.91 20.72
CA THR A 216 -4.61 -9.04 20.26
C THR A 216 -4.16 -9.49 18.91
N ALA A 217 -3.88 -10.79 18.76
CA ALA A 217 -3.60 -11.39 17.44
C ALA A 217 -4.79 -11.23 16.51
N PHE A 218 -4.53 -10.85 15.27
CA PHE A 218 -5.57 -10.76 14.25
C PHE A 218 -5.06 -11.12 12.86
N LYS A 219 -5.99 -11.38 11.97
CA LYS A 219 -5.75 -11.61 10.55
C LYS A 219 -6.64 -10.71 9.72
N VAL A 220 -6.03 -10.04 8.75
CA VAL A 220 -6.72 -9.18 7.80
C VAL A 220 -6.23 -9.41 6.38
N TRP A 221 -7.03 -8.97 5.42
CA TRP A 221 -6.66 -8.86 4.02
C TRP A 221 -6.71 -7.39 3.63
N LEU A 222 -5.66 -6.93 2.96
CA LEU A 222 -5.55 -5.59 2.39
C LEU A 222 -5.54 -5.68 0.87
N ASP A 223 -6.14 -4.69 0.23
CA ASP A 223 -6.18 -4.61 -1.22
C ASP A 223 -6.18 -3.15 -1.68
N ASP A 224 -5.56 -2.91 -2.85
CA ASP A 224 -5.48 -1.63 -3.56
C ASP A 224 -5.14 -0.45 -2.65
N ILE A 225 -3.96 -0.48 -2.01
CA ILE A 225 -3.47 0.60 -1.16
C ILE A 225 -2.86 1.68 -2.05
N VAL A 226 -3.48 2.84 -2.12
CA VAL A 226 -3.07 3.95 -3.00
C VAL A 226 -3.17 5.29 -2.28
N ILE A 227 -2.34 6.24 -2.70
CA ILE A 227 -2.54 7.66 -2.42
C ILE A 227 -3.14 8.29 -3.67
N LYS A 228 -4.26 9.00 -3.51
CA LYS A 228 -4.96 9.71 -4.58
C LYS A 228 -5.07 11.19 -4.26
N LYS A 229 -5.21 11.99 -5.30
CA LYS A 229 -5.72 13.34 -5.19
C LYS A 229 -7.25 13.28 -5.19
N THR A 230 -7.91 13.90 -4.21
CA THR A 230 -9.37 14.03 -4.26
C THR A 230 -9.79 15.04 -5.30
N MET A 231 -10.84 14.70 -6.06
CA MET A 231 -11.54 15.73 -6.83
C MET A 231 -12.29 16.66 -5.86
N PRO A 232 -12.41 17.96 -6.17
CA PRO A 232 -13.07 18.94 -5.28
C PRO A 232 -14.49 18.58 -4.85
N GLU A 233 -15.17 17.67 -5.56
CA GLU A 233 -16.55 17.24 -5.29
C GLU A 233 -16.65 16.17 -4.20
N TYR A 234 -15.53 15.54 -3.78
CA TYR A 234 -15.55 14.52 -2.74
C TYR A 234 -15.03 15.05 -1.40
N MET A 235 -15.60 16.13 -0.95
CA MET A 235 -15.53 16.48 0.47
C MET A 235 -16.54 15.61 1.18
N GLY A 236 -16.08 14.44 1.65
CA GLY A 236 -16.87 13.61 2.55
C GLY A 236 -17.42 14.42 3.72
N PRO A 237 -18.43 13.91 4.45
CA PRO A 237 -19.13 14.70 5.45
C PRO A 237 -18.15 15.34 6.43
N ALA A 238 -18.27 16.65 6.59
CA ALA A 238 -17.43 17.54 7.43
C ALA A 238 -17.50 17.24 8.96
N ASN A 239 -17.83 16.03 9.35
CA ASN A 239 -18.10 15.64 10.73
C ASN A 239 -17.23 14.47 11.19
N TYR A 240 -15.90 14.55 10.98
CA TYR A 240 -15.02 13.70 11.76
C TYR A 240 -14.61 14.45 13.04
N PRO A 241 -14.98 13.94 14.21
CA PRO A 241 -14.49 14.53 15.45
C PRO A 241 -12.98 14.30 15.54
N PHE A 242 -12.19 15.34 15.31
CA PHE A 242 -10.79 15.34 15.65
C PHE A 242 -10.66 15.21 17.17
N ARG A 243 -10.37 14.03 17.64
CA ARG A 243 -9.80 13.83 18.98
C ARG A 243 -8.39 13.29 18.79
N ASN A 244 -7.43 14.19 19.01
CA ASN A 244 -6.06 13.82 19.34
C ASN A 244 -6.09 13.13 20.71
N GLU A 245 -6.34 11.84 20.72
CA GLU A 245 -6.13 11.01 21.90
C GLU A 245 -4.80 10.27 21.68
N PHE A 246 -3.74 10.89 22.17
CA PHE A 246 -2.44 10.27 22.39
C PHE A 246 -2.46 9.44 23.69
#